data_92792ee6a74a3e2e80128d5a2e510a40
#
_entry.id   92792ee6a74a3e2e80128d5a2e510a40
#
_cell.length_a   1.000
_cell.length_b   1.000
_cell.length_c   1.000
_cell.angle_alpha   90.00
_cell.angle_beta   90.00
_cell.angle_gamma   90.00
#
_symmetry.space_group_name_H-M   'P 1'
#
loop_
_entity.id
_entity.type
_entity.pdbx_description
1 polymer ?
#
loop_
_entity_poly.entity_id
_entity_poly.type
_entity_poly.pdbx_seq_one_letter_code
_entity_poly.pdbx_strand_id
1 'polypeptide(L)'
;EVTQEMPAARAFWWAAQAFLDTLTAHPATDKAALRQTFSRIEAQIRHLLDGSRNVAERLMREVLYAIAQAPAGTSPLVDEAQQAFQLHGLIPAPAADQTTSPVQDNVLRRLRETLATTEDLWNMVCTGNAASMAGFAQQGKACAQLTEEIGQTDLKRLGQGVGAIANWLAEDPSRHNDAAAMEVATAILLLQNAQENFRRLGTDFAQQVDLMVARLYACIAGRPLANDEGLPLLDEMSRRAQEKLLIGQVGREIQNNLAQIEQALDSFFRNPEKTHDIAALDTPFKQIAGALAMLGHFG
;
A
#
# COMPACT_ATOMS: atom_id res chain seq x y z
N GLU A 1 29.41 -18.89 -27.20
CA GLU A 1 30.36 -19.64 -26.33
C GLU A 1 30.13 -19.34 -24.83
N VAL A 2 29.87 -18.11 -24.44
CA VAL A 2 29.65 -17.70 -23.01
C VAL A 2 28.38 -18.33 -22.38
N THR A 3 27.42 -18.75 -23.18
CA THR A 3 26.11 -19.24 -22.70
C THR A 3 26.08 -20.73 -22.33
N GLN A 4 27.06 -21.53 -22.74
CA GLN A 4 27.04 -22.97 -22.49
C GLN A 4 27.41 -23.35 -21.04
N GLU A 5 28.19 -22.51 -20.37
CA GLU A 5 28.69 -22.81 -19.01
C GLU A 5 27.87 -22.11 -17.89
N MET A 6 26.81 -21.31 -18.23
CA MET A 6 26.07 -20.49 -17.27
C MET A 6 24.57 -20.65 -17.42
N PRO A 7 23.90 -21.51 -16.66
CA PRO A 7 22.47 -21.77 -16.80
C PRO A 7 21.59 -20.53 -16.61
N ALA A 8 21.94 -19.61 -15.69
CA ALA A 8 21.19 -18.38 -15.46
C ALA A 8 21.29 -17.41 -16.64
N ALA A 9 22.47 -17.25 -17.24
CA ALA A 9 22.65 -16.40 -18.42
C ALA A 9 21.89 -16.98 -19.63
N ARG A 10 21.90 -18.30 -19.80
CA ARG A 10 21.15 -18.98 -20.86
C ARG A 10 19.64 -18.79 -20.69
N ALA A 11 19.12 -18.93 -19.47
CA ALA A 11 17.71 -18.72 -19.15
C ALA A 11 17.29 -17.25 -19.41
N PHE A 12 18.14 -16.29 -19.05
CA PHE A 12 17.90 -14.88 -19.32
C PHE A 12 17.86 -14.58 -20.83
N TRP A 13 18.81 -15.09 -21.60
CA TRP A 13 18.82 -14.91 -23.05
C TRP A 13 17.57 -15.47 -23.72
N TRP A 14 17.16 -16.65 -23.31
CA TRP A 14 15.96 -17.28 -23.81
C TRP A 14 14.71 -16.49 -23.48
N ALA A 15 14.58 -16.02 -22.23
CA ALA A 15 13.49 -15.14 -21.80
C ALA A 15 13.50 -13.80 -22.55
N ALA A 16 14.68 -13.18 -22.76
CA ALA A 16 14.80 -11.95 -23.52
C ALA A 16 14.38 -12.13 -25.01
N GLN A 17 14.68 -13.26 -25.60
CA GLN A 17 14.25 -13.62 -26.96
C GLN A 17 12.72 -13.77 -27.05
N ALA A 18 12.12 -14.53 -26.12
CA ALA A 18 10.67 -14.67 -26.03
C ALA A 18 9.97 -13.31 -25.80
N PHE A 19 10.57 -12.43 -24.98
CA PHE A 19 10.07 -11.07 -24.79
C PHE A 19 10.05 -10.24 -26.10
N LEU A 20 11.10 -10.33 -26.92
CA LEU A 20 11.12 -9.67 -28.22
C LEU A 20 10.01 -10.18 -29.15
N ASP A 21 9.75 -11.47 -29.13
CA ASP A 21 8.65 -12.06 -29.91
C ASP A 21 7.28 -11.54 -29.44
N THR A 22 7.08 -11.34 -28.15
CA THR A 22 5.83 -10.74 -27.64
C THR A 22 5.60 -9.33 -28.20
N LEU A 23 6.67 -8.53 -28.32
CA LEU A 23 6.60 -7.16 -28.82
C LEU A 23 6.34 -7.06 -30.32
N THR A 24 6.79 -8.06 -31.09
CA THR A 24 6.50 -8.11 -32.52
C THR A 24 5.04 -8.44 -32.82
N ALA A 25 4.44 -9.28 -31.97
CA ALA A 25 3.03 -9.65 -32.09
C ALA A 25 2.08 -8.59 -31.48
N HIS A 26 2.49 -7.99 -30.36
CA HIS A 26 1.69 -7.00 -29.62
C HIS A 26 2.56 -5.78 -29.26
N PRO A 27 2.54 -4.71 -30.07
CA PRO A 27 3.30 -3.50 -29.80
C PRO A 27 2.91 -2.89 -28.45
N ALA A 28 3.89 -2.64 -27.59
CA ALA A 28 3.66 -2.03 -26.29
C ALA A 28 3.07 -0.62 -26.41
N THR A 29 2.06 -0.33 -25.61
CA THR A 29 1.38 0.96 -25.57
C THR A 29 2.25 2.04 -24.93
N ASP A 30 3.05 1.67 -23.92
CA ASP A 30 3.98 2.57 -23.24
C ASP A 30 5.40 2.45 -23.80
N LYS A 31 5.73 3.36 -24.72
CA LYS A 31 7.05 3.44 -25.36
C LYS A 31 8.17 3.87 -24.38
N ALA A 32 7.85 4.56 -23.29
CA ALA A 32 8.85 5.02 -22.33
C ALA A 32 9.30 3.86 -21.43
N ALA A 33 8.35 3.11 -20.87
CA ALA A 33 8.63 1.90 -20.10
C ALA A 33 9.40 0.87 -20.96
N LEU A 34 9.01 0.69 -22.20
CA LEU A 34 9.71 -0.21 -23.13
C LEU A 34 11.17 0.17 -23.35
N ARG A 35 11.46 1.46 -23.60
CA ARG A 35 12.85 1.95 -23.73
C ARG A 35 13.68 1.67 -22.49
N GLN A 36 13.09 1.86 -21.32
CA GLN A 36 13.76 1.60 -20.04
C GLN A 36 14.10 0.12 -19.88
N THR A 37 13.18 -0.78 -20.22
CA THR A 37 13.42 -2.22 -20.19
C THR A 37 14.53 -2.62 -21.15
N PHE A 38 14.53 -2.09 -22.37
CA PHE A 38 15.62 -2.35 -23.35
C PHE A 38 16.98 -1.86 -22.85
N SER A 39 17.05 -0.66 -22.29
CA SER A 39 18.30 -0.14 -21.71
C SER A 39 18.84 -1.03 -20.59
N ARG A 40 17.96 -1.60 -19.76
CA ARG A 40 18.34 -2.55 -18.70
C ARG A 40 18.81 -3.89 -19.25
N ILE A 41 18.13 -4.39 -20.32
CA ILE A 41 18.56 -5.62 -21.02
C ILE A 41 19.95 -5.40 -21.61
N GLU A 42 20.18 -4.27 -22.30
CA GLU A 42 21.49 -3.92 -22.85
C GLU A 42 22.59 -3.87 -21.78
N ALA A 43 22.32 -3.20 -20.65
CA ALA A 43 23.24 -3.14 -19.53
C ALA A 43 23.55 -4.54 -18.96
N GLN A 44 22.55 -5.39 -18.83
CA GLN A 44 22.72 -6.77 -18.36
C GLN A 44 23.57 -7.61 -19.33
N ILE A 45 23.36 -7.42 -20.64
CA ILE A 45 24.17 -8.06 -21.68
C ILE A 45 25.63 -7.66 -21.54
N ARG A 46 25.93 -6.38 -21.39
CA ARG A 46 27.30 -5.88 -21.17
C ARG A 46 27.93 -6.52 -19.94
N HIS A 47 27.21 -6.56 -18.82
CA HIS A 47 27.67 -7.20 -17.58
C HIS A 47 28.01 -8.69 -17.77
N LEU A 48 27.20 -9.42 -18.55
CA LEU A 48 27.46 -10.83 -18.85
C LEU A 48 28.71 -10.99 -19.76
N LEU A 49 28.90 -10.07 -20.72
CA LEU A 49 30.09 -10.06 -21.58
C LEU A 49 31.37 -9.72 -20.82
N ASP A 50 31.28 -8.86 -19.80
CA ASP A 50 32.38 -8.49 -18.89
C ASP A 50 32.71 -9.59 -17.87
N GLY A 51 32.06 -10.78 -17.98
CA GLY A 51 32.34 -11.96 -17.16
C GLY A 51 31.51 -12.04 -15.86
N SER A 52 30.51 -11.17 -15.67
CA SER A 52 29.57 -11.30 -14.55
C SER A 52 28.74 -12.57 -14.69
N ARG A 53 28.54 -13.29 -13.57
CA ARG A 53 27.70 -14.49 -13.52
C ARG A 53 26.29 -14.22 -13.04
N ASN A 54 26.01 -13.00 -12.60
CA ASN A 54 24.74 -12.65 -11.98
C ASN A 54 23.79 -12.00 -13.02
N VAL A 55 22.57 -12.52 -13.07
CA VAL A 55 21.45 -11.88 -13.79
C VAL A 55 20.64 -11.09 -12.77
N ALA A 56 20.31 -9.84 -13.11
CA ALA A 56 19.49 -8.99 -12.27
C ALA A 56 18.07 -9.60 -12.12
N GLU A 57 17.76 -10.07 -10.92
CA GLU A 57 16.51 -10.76 -10.61
C GLU A 57 15.27 -9.92 -10.94
N ARG A 58 15.34 -8.62 -10.68
CA ARG A 58 14.27 -7.68 -10.99
C ARG A 58 14.01 -7.59 -12.49
N LEU A 59 15.08 -7.54 -13.30
CA LEU A 59 14.96 -7.49 -14.76
C LEU A 59 14.38 -8.81 -15.30
N MET A 60 14.82 -9.94 -14.77
CA MET A 60 14.30 -11.25 -15.14
C MET A 60 12.79 -11.33 -14.84
N ARG A 61 12.35 -10.84 -13.67
CA ARG A 61 10.92 -10.77 -13.32
C ARG A 61 10.13 -9.86 -14.27
N GLU A 62 10.65 -8.69 -14.64
CA GLU A 62 10.01 -7.78 -15.58
C GLU A 62 9.82 -8.45 -16.96
N VAL A 63 10.84 -9.14 -17.44
CA VAL A 63 10.79 -9.88 -18.73
C VAL A 63 9.80 -11.04 -18.66
N LEU A 64 9.85 -11.87 -17.62
CA LEU A 64 8.93 -12.99 -17.44
C LEU A 64 7.47 -12.52 -17.26
N TYR A 65 7.25 -11.39 -16.59
CA TYR A 65 5.93 -10.82 -16.46
C TYR A 65 5.33 -10.40 -17.83
N ALA A 66 6.14 -9.78 -18.69
CA ALA A 66 5.70 -9.43 -20.03
C ALA A 66 5.37 -10.68 -20.89
N ILE A 67 6.20 -11.74 -20.77
CA ILE A 67 5.95 -13.02 -21.45
C ILE A 67 4.65 -13.66 -20.95
N ALA A 68 4.42 -13.61 -19.62
CA ALA A 68 3.22 -14.19 -19.02
C ALA A 68 1.92 -13.46 -19.45
N GLN A 69 2.01 -12.16 -19.79
CA GLN A 69 0.86 -11.38 -20.31
C GLN A 69 0.55 -11.68 -21.79
N ALA A 70 1.47 -12.28 -22.52
CA ALA A 70 1.25 -12.58 -23.93
C ALA A 70 0.16 -13.65 -24.08
N PRO A 71 -0.78 -13.49 -25.02
CA PRO A 71 -1.79 -14.50 -25.31
C PRO A 71 -1.14 -15.83 -25.75
N ALA A 72 -1.78 -16.94 -25.40
CA ALA A 72 -1.36 -18.25 -25.88
C ALA A 72 -1.35 -18.29 -27.43
N GLY A 73 -0.31 -18.89 -28.03
CA GLY A 73 -0.14 -18.94 -29.46
C GLY A 73 0.49 -17.68 -30.09
N THR A 74 1.04 -16.76 -29.30
CA THR A 74 1.76 -15.58 -29.79
C THR A 74 2.97 -15.98 -30.64
N SER A 75 3.81 -16.88 -30.15
CA SER A 75 4.85 -17.58 -30.88
C SER A 75 5.21 -18.91 -30.20
N PRO A 76 5.78 -19.89 -30.94
CA PRO A 76 6.25 -21.14 -30.30
C PRO A 76 7.23 -20.90 -29.17
N LEU A 77 8.09 -19.90 -29.31
CA LEU A 77 9.10 -19.56 -28.30
C LEU A 77 8.45 -18.96 -27.03
N VAL A 78 7.40 -18.15 -27.19
CA VAL A 78 6.62 -17.59 -26.07
C VAL A 78 5.89 -18.70 -25.31
N ASP A 79 5.23 -19.60 -26.03
CA ASP A 79 4.51 -20.73 -25.44
C ASP A 79 5.45 -21.68 -24.70
N GLU A 80 6.63 -22.00 -25.27
CA GLU A 80 7.67 -22.78 -24.60
C GLU A 80 8.20 -22.07 -23.33
N ALA A 81 8.43 -20.75 -23.39
CA ALA A 81 8.87 -19.98 -22.25
C ALA A 81 7.80 -19.94 -21.15
N GLN A 82 6.54 -19.72 -21.50
CA GLN A 82 5.41 -19.75 -20.55
C GLN A 82 5.30 -21.10 -19.85
N GLN A 83 5.51 -22.21 -20.58
CA GLN A 83 5.47 -23.55 -20.02
C GLN A 83 6.68 -23.85 -19.14
N ALA A 84 7.90 -23.53 -19.59
CA ALA A 84 9.13 -23.82 -18.88
C ALA A 84 9.27 -23.05 -17.56
N PHE A 85 8.82 -21.80 -17.53
CA PHE A 85 8.82 -20.97 -16.32
C PHE A 85 7.50 -21.06 -15.54
N GLN A 86 6.57 -21.96 -15.95
CA GLN A 86 5.27 -22.18 -15.29
C GLN A 86 4.46 -20.90 -15.12
N LEU A 87 4.46 -20.03 -16.14
CA LEU A 87 3.82 -18.73 -16.07
C LEU A 87 2.29 -18.77 -16.24
N HIS A 88 1.74 -19.91 -16.65
CA HIS A 88 0.29 -20.09 -16.79
C HIS A 88 -0.40 -19.95 -15.44
N GLY A 89 -1.37 -19.04 -15.37
CA GLY A 89 -2.17 -18.79 -14.16
C GLY A 89 -1.50 -17.93 -13.08
N LEU A 90 -0.23 -17.52 -13.25
CA LEU A 90 0.43 -16.58 -12.33
C LEU A 90 -0.06 -15.14 -12.50
N ILE A 91 -0.50 -14.79 -13.71
CA ILE A 91 -1.18 -13.51 -13.94
C ILE A 91 -2.67 -13.81 -13.93
N PRO A 92 -3.44 -13.20 -13.02
CA PRO A 92 -4.89 -13.24 -13.14
C PRO A 92 -5.27 -12.80 -14.55
N ALA A 93 -6.19 -13.51 -15.18
CA ALA A 93 -6.73 -13.06 -16.47
C ALA A 93 -7.06 -11.56 -16.32
N PRO A 94 -6.67 -10.69 -17.30
CA PRO A 94 -6.99 -9.27 -17.19
C PRO A 94 -8.48 -9.21 -16.92
N ALA A 95 -8.84 -8.74 -15.72
CA ALA A 95 -10.23 -8.50 -15.39
C ALA A 95 -10.73 -7.64 -16.54
N ALA A 96 -11.69 -8.17 -17.30
CA ALA A 96 -12.23 -7.50 -18.47
C ALA A 96 -12.43 -6.06 -18.05
N ASP A 97 -11.74 -5.11 -18.72
CA ASP A 97 -11.77 -3.70 -18.34
C ASP A 97 -13.24 -3.34 -18.14
N GLN A 98 -13.68 -3.30 -16.90
CA GLN A 98 -15.04 -2.93 -16.58
C GLN A 98 -15.10 -1.46 -16.97
N THR A 99 -15.67 -1.20 -18.15
CA THR A 99 -15.94 0.15 -18.59
C THR A 99 -16.88 0.77 -17.57
N THR A 100 -16.30 1.54 -16.66
CA THR A 100 -17.07 2.27 -15.65
C THR A 100 -17.96 3.27 -16.39
N SER A 101 -19.23 3.31 -16.01
CA SER A 101 -20.12 4.35 -16.50
C SER A 101 -19.68 5.71 -15.95
N PRO A 102 -19.97 6.84 -16.64
CA PRO A 102 -19.69 8.18 -16.08
C PRO A 102 -20.27 8.40 -14.69
N VAL A 103 -21.36 7.72 -14.36
CA VAL A 103 -21.99 7.75 -13.02
C VAL A 103 -21.08 7.05 -12.01
N GLN A 104 -20.55 5.87 -12.35
CA GLN A 104 -19.62 5.15 -11.47
C GLN A 104 -18.31 5.90 -11.25
N ASP A 105 -17.77 6.56 -12.29
CA ASP A 105 -16.55 7.39 -12.16
C ASP A 105 -16.78 8.57 -11.19
N ASN A 106 -17.96 9.17 -11.20
CA ASN A 106 -18.32 10.21 -10.23
C ASN A 106 -18.39 9.65 -8.80
N VAL A 107 -19.02 8.49 -8.61
CA VAL A 107 -19.14 7.86 -7.28
C VAL A 107 -17.75 7.44 -6.76
N LEU A 108 -16.91 6.89 -7.63
CA LEU A 108 -15.52 6.53 -7.28
C LEU A 108 -14.68 7.75 -6.87
N ARG A 109 -14.88 8.90 -7.51
CA ARG A 109 -14.23 10.16 -7.12
C ARG A 109 -14.70 10.62 -5.74
N ARG A 110 -16.02 10.62 -5.49
CA ARG A 110 -16.60 10.94 -4.18
C ARG A 110 -16.08 9.98 -3.10
N LEU A 111 -15.97 8.70 -3.41
CA LEU A 111 -15.42 7.72 -2.48
C LEU A 111 -13.96 8.05 -2.14
N ARG A 112 -13.13 8.44 -3.12
CA ARG A 112 -11.74 8.87 -2.87
C ARG A 112 -11.68 10.06 -1.89
N GLU A 113 -12.48 11.09 -2.12
CA GLU A 113 -12.53 12.28 -1.26
C GLU A 113 -12.98 11.92 0.17
N THR A 114 -14.01 11.06 0.27
CA THR A 114 -14.51 10.56 1.54
C THR A 114 -13.45 9.72 2.29
N LEU A 115 -12.73 8.85 1.58
CA LEU A 115 -11.67 8.03 2.17
C LEU A 115 -10.50 8.87 2.68
N ALA A 116 -10.09 9.92 1.96
CA ALA A 116 -9.06 10.84 2.44
C ALA A 116 -9.50 11.51 3.76
N THR A 117 -10.73 12.02 3.81
CA THR A 117 -11.28 12.61 5.04
C THR A 117 -11.42 11.57 6.17
N THR A 118 -11.79 10.33 5.84
CA THR A 118 -11.89 9.22 6.81
C THR A 118 -10.53 8.91 7.42
N GLU A 119 -9.48 8.85 6.60
CA GLU A 119 -8.11 8.63 7.04
C GLU A 119 -7.60 9.77 7.94
N ASP A 120 -7.84 11.03 7.56
CA ASP A 120 -7.45 12.20 8.34
C ASP A 120 -8.11 12.19 9.73
N LEU A 121 -9.43 11.95 9.78
CA LEU A 121 -10.17 11.86 11.04
C LEU A 121 -9.70 10.66 11.88
N TRP A 122 -9.42 9.53 11.25
CA TRP A 122 -8.86 8.37 11.94
C TRP A 122 -7.49 8.66 12.56
N ASN A 123 -6.62 9.33 11.82
CA ASN A 123 -5.33 9.78 12.33
C ASN A 123 -5.49 10.73 13.53
N MET A 124 -6.46 11.64 13.51
CA MET A 124 -6.78 12.51 14.65
C MET A 124 -7.26 11.70 15.85
N VAL A 125 -8.10 10.68 15.67
CA VAL A 125 -8.54 9.77 16.73
C VAL A 125 -7.35 9.04 17.35
N CYS A 126 -6.50 8.44 16.53
CA CYS A 126 -5.29 7.75 16.97
C CYS A 126 -4.31 8.71 17.69
N THR A 127 -4.34 10.00 17.38
CA THR A 127 -3.57 11.04 18.07
C THR A 127 -4.22 11.53 19.36
N GLY A 128 -5.31 10.92 19.82
CA GLY A 128 -5.98 11.22 21.09
C GLY A 128 -7.05 12.31 21.00
N ASN A 129 -7.41 12.78 19.80
CA ASN A 129 -8.52 13.71 19.60
C ASN A 129 -9.86 12.96 19.58
N ALA A 130 -10.43 12.69 20.75
CA ALA A 130 -11.71 11.99 20.88
C ALA A 130 -12.88 12.72 20.20
N ALA A 131 -12.81 14.04 20.02
CA ALA A 131 -13.85 14.81 19.35
C ALA A 131 -13.99 14.45 17.86
N SER A 132 -12.92 13.92 17.24
CA SER A 132 -12.93 13.46 15.84
C SER A 132 -13.67 12.15 15.64
N MET A 133 -14.02 11.41 16.70
CA MET A 133 -14.65 10.08 16.60
C MET A 133 -16.04 10.16 15.94
N ALA A 134 -16.85 11.16 16.27
CA ALA A 134 -18.17 11.36 15.66
C ALA A 134 -18.05 11.65 14.15
N GLY A 135 -17.07 12.47 13.76
CA GLY A 135 -16.77 12.75 12.35
C GLY A 135 -16.31 11.49 11.62
N PHE A 136 -15.45 10.69 12.24
CA PHE A 136 -15.00 9.42 11.71
C PHE A 136 -16.16 8.45 11.46
N ALA A 137 -17.09 8.30 12.40
CA ALA A 137 -18.29 7.48 12.23
C ALA A 137 -19.18 7.96 11.08
N GLN A 138 -19.35 9.29 10.93
CA GLN A 138 -20.10 9.86 9.83
C GLN A 138 -19.46 9.55 8.47
N GLN A 139 -18.14 9.66 8.37
CA GLN A 139 -17.43 9.33 7.13
C GLN A 139 -17.43 7.82 6.85
N GLY A 140 -17.32 6.96 7.87
CA GLY A 140 -17.47 5.51 7.73
C GLY A 140 -18.85 5.13 7.16
N LYS A 141 -19.92 5.78 7.62
CA LYS A 141 -21.27 5.61 7.05
C LYS A 141 -21.34 6.09 5.59
N ALA A 142 -20.71 7.22 5.27
CA ALA A 142 -20.65 7.72 3.89
C ALA A 142 -19.89 6.76 2.97
N CYS A 143 -18.77 6.16 3.43
CA CYS A 143 -18.06 5.11 2.69
C CYS A 143 -18.97 3.91 2.41
N ALA A 144 -19.72 3.43 3.39
CA ALA A 144 -20.67 2.33 3.22
C ALA A 144 -21.73 2.64 2.15
N GLN A 145 -22.28 3.84 2.15
CA GLN A 145 -23.28 4.29 1.17
C GLN A 145 -22.69 4.36 -0.24
N LEU A 146 -21.52 4.98 -0.39
CA LEU A 146 -20.87 5.14 -1.69
C LEU A 146 -20.44 3.78 -2.29
N THR A 147 -19.95 2.85 -1.47
CA THR A 147 -19.62 1.51 -1.93
C THR A 147 -20.87 0.71 -2.34
N GLU A 148 -22.01 0.96 -1.72
CA GLU A 148 -23.30 0.42 -2.14
C GLU A 148 -23.79 1.01 -3.47
N GLU A 149 -23.64 2.32 -3.69
CA GLU A 149 -23.94 3.00 -4.97
C GLU A 149 -23.12 2.44 -6.12
N ILE A 150 -21.83 2.05 -5.88
CA ILE A 150 -20.97 1.44 -6.88
C ILE A 150 -21.46 0.06 -7.30
N GLY A 151 -22.09 -0.70 -6.38
CA GLY A 151 -22.76 -1.96 -6.68
C GLY A 151 -21.84 -3.20 -6.79
N GLN A 152 -20.52 -3.07 -6.56
CA GLN A 152 -19.62 -4.21 -6.51
C GLN A 152 -19.71 -4.88 -5.12
N THR A 153 -20.00 -6.19 -5.10
CA THR A 153 -20.38 -6.93 -3.89
C THR A 153 -19.32 -6.87 -2.78
N ASP A 154 -18.06 -7.12 -3.11
CA ASP A 154 -17.00 -7.18 -2.11
C ASP A 154 -16.65 -5.79 -1.60
N LEU A 155 -16.63 -4.79 -2.49
CA LEU A 155 -16.41 -3.40 -2.11
C LEU A 155 -17.50 -2.90 -1.15
N LYS A 156 -18.77 -3.24 -1.42
CA LYS A 156 -19.91 -2.96 -0.54
C LYS A 156 -19.74 -3.62 0.84
N ARG A 157 -19.34 -4.89 0.89
CA ARG A 157 -19.10 -5.63 2.15
C ARG A 157 -17.99 -4.97 2.97
N LEU A 158 -16.89 -4.59 2.32
CA LEU A 158 -15.79 -3.90 2.98
C LEU A 158 -16.21 -2.53 3.51
N GLY A 159 -16.90 -1.73 2.71
CA GLY A 159 -17.44 -0.43 3.13
C GLY A 159 -18.41 -0.54 4.31
N GLN A 160 -19.29 -1.55 4.31
CA GLN A 160 -20.17 -1.85 5.43
C GLN A 160 -19.40 -2.23 6.69
N GLY A 161 -18.32 -3.02 6.56
CA GLY A 161 -17.43 -3.37 7.67
C GLY A 161 -16.77 -2.14 8.30
N VAL A 162 -16.26 -1.22 7.47
CA VAL A 162 -15.69 0.06 7.92
C VAL A 162 -16.73 0.91 8.62
N GLY A 163 -17.94 1.03 8.07
CA GLY A 163 -19.05 1.75 8.70
C GLY A 163 -19.45 1.15 10.05
N ALA A 164 -19.50 -0.18 10.16
CA ALA A 164 -19.87 -0.88 11.38
C ALA A 164 -18.86 -0.64 12.50
N ILE A 165 -17.55 -0.79 12.25
CA ILE A 165 -16.53 -0.57 13.27
C ILE A 165 -16.43 0.90 13.66
N ALA A 166 -16.62 1.82 12.72
CA ALA A 166 -16.62 3.25 12.99
C ALA A 166 -17.77 3.65 13.94
N ASN A 167 -18.98 3.14 13.71
CA ASN A 167 -20.12 3.34 14.62
C ASN A 167 -19.87 2.71 15.99
N TRP A 168 -19.38 1.47 16.03
CA TRP A 168 -19.09 0.77 17.28
C TRP A 168 -18.08 1.51 18.17
N LEU A 169 -17.06 2.11 17.57
CA LEU A 169 -16.08 2.95 18.28
C LEU A 169 -16.69 4.28 18.74
N ALA A 170 -17.59 4.88 17.93
CA ALA A 170 -18.23 6.13 18.28
C ALA A 170 -19.25 6.00 19.43
N GLU A 171 -19.88 4.83 19.59
CA GLU A 171 -20.76 4.54 20.71
C GLU A 171 -20.02 4.54 22.05
N ASP A 172 -18.77 4.09 22.06
CA ASP A 172 -17.92 4.05 23.24
C ASP A 172 -16.45 4.25 22.85
N PRO A 173 -15.92 5.48 22.93
CA PRO A 173 -14.54 5.79 22.60
C PRO A 173 -13.49 5.02 23.42
N SER A 174 -13.86 4.47 24.59
CA SER A 174 -12.94 3.67 25.41
C SER A 174 -12.57 2.32 24.77
N ARG A 175 -13.33 1.89 23.77
CA ARG A 175 -13.06 0.68 22.95
C ARG A 175 -11.86 0.85 22.01
N HIS A 176 -11.39 2.09 21.82
CA HIS A 176 -10.21 2.36 21.02
C HIS A 176 -8.97 1.79 21.72
N ASN A 177 -8.32 0.84 21.05
CA ASN A 177 -7.07 0.21 21.47
C ASN A 177 -6.19 -0.06 20.25
N ASP A 178 -4.94 -0.45 20.46
CA ASP A 178 -3.97 -0.65 19.37
C ASP A 178 -4.42 -1.70 18.36
N ALA A 179 -5.09 -2.76 18.80
CA ALA A 179 -5.62 -3.80 17.90
C ALA A 179 -6.73 -3.24 17.00
N ALA A 180 -7.72 -2.53 17.58
CA ALA A 180 -8.78 -1.88 16.80
C ALA A 180 -8.19 -0.81 15.86
N ALA A 181 -7.17 -0.06 16.33
CA ALA A 181 -6.51 0.96 15.54
C ALA A 181 -5.85 0.36 14.28
N MET A 182 -5.21 -0.77 14.43
CA MET A 182 -4.57 -1.48 13.33
C MET A 182 -5.59 -2.00 12.31
N GLU A 183 -6.67 -2.64 12.79
CA GLU A 183 -7.70 -3.21 11.90
C GLU A 183 -8.40 -2.12 11.08
N VAL A 184 -8.76 -1.01 11.72
CA VAL A 184 -9.39 0.13 11.03
C VAL A 184 -8.45 0.73 9.99
N ALA A 185 -7.19 0.98 10.33
CA ALA A 185 -6.22 1.54 9.39
C ALA A 185 -5.98 0.60 8.19
N THR A 186 -5.88 -0.71 8.43
CA THR A 186 -5.73 -1.72 7.37
C THR A 186 -6.96 -1.75 6.46
N ALA A 187 -8.17 -1.69 7.03
CA ALA A 187 -9.41 -1.67 6.26
C ALA A 187 -9.55 -0.42 5.38
N ILE A 188 -9.16 0.76 5.91
CA ILE A 188 -9.15 2.01 5.13
C ILE A 188 -8.18 1.90 3.95
N LEU A 189 -6.97 1.40 4.17
CA LEU A 189 -5.97 1.19 3.11
C LEU A 189 -6.43 0.18 2.05
N LEU A 190 -7.09 -0.91 2.47
CA LEU A 190 -7.65 -1.88 1.54
C LEU A 190 -8.75 -1.25 0.69
N LEU A 191 -9.59 -0.41 1.28
CA LEU A 191 -10.67 0.30 0.57
C LEU A 191 -10.13 1.34 -0.40
N GLN A 192 -9.06 2.07 -0.02
CA GLN A 192 -8.34 2.99 -0.90
C GLN A 192 -7.73 2.26 -2.10
N ASN A 193 -7.00 1.16 -1.85
CA ASN A 193 -6.43 0.34 -2.90
C ASN A 193 -7.49 -0.20 -3.86
N ALA A 194 -8.61 -0.66 -3.34
CA ALA A 194 -9.73 -1.14 -4.15
C ALA A 194 -10.36 -0.03 -5.00
N GLN A 195 -10.48 1.18 -4.46
CA GLN A 195 -10.98 2.35 -5.19
C GLN A 195 -10.04 2.74 -6.33
N GLU A 196 -8.73 2.76 -6.09
CA GLU A 196 -7.71 3.11 -7.09
C GLU A 196 -7.61 2.06 -8.20
N ASN A 197 -7.75 0.79 -7.85
CA ASN A 197 -7.63 -0.34 -8.77
C ASN A 197 -9.00 -0.93 -9.16
N PHE A 198 -10.10 -0.17 -9.04
CA PHE A 198 -11.46 -0.67 -9.19
C PHE A 198 -11.69 -1.47 -10.47
N ARG A 199 -11.11 -1.03 -11.58
CA ARG A 199 -11.22 -1.69 -12.90
C ARG A 199 -10.48 -3.03 -12.98
N ARG A 200 -9.61 -3.33 -12.02
CA ARG A 200 -8.72 -4.51 -11.99
C ARG A 200 -8.94 -5.40 -10.78
N LEU A 201 -10.06 -5.22 -10.06
CA LEU A 201 -10.39 -6.05 -8.91
C LEU A 201 -10.62 -7.49 -9.38
N GLY A 202 -9.75 -8.41 -8.93
CA GLY A 202 -9.80 -9.85 -9.23
C GLY A 202 -10.36 -10.68 -8.08
N THR A 203 -10.29 -12.01 -8.23
CA THR A 203 -10.71 -12.99 -7.22
C THR A 203 -9.97 -12.85 -5.89
N ASP A 204 -8.69 -12.44 -5.93
CA ASP A 204 -7.88 -12.23 -4.74
C ASP A 204 -8.44 -11.12 -3.84
N PHE A 205 -9.10 -10.12 -4.43
CA PHE A 205 -9.76 -9.07 -3.68
C PHE A 205 -10.91 -9.61 -2.83
N ALA A 206 -11.71 -10.54 -3.37
CA ALA A 206 -12.79 -11.18 -2.62
C ALA A 206 -12.27 -11.89 -1.36
N GLN A 207 -11.17 -12.63 -1.48
CA GLN A 207 -10.54 -13.32 -0.34
C GLN A 207 -9.98 -12.32 0.69
N GLN A 208 -9.36 -11.22 0.24
CA GLN A 208 -8.88 -10.16 1.12
C GLN A 208 -10.03 -9.50 1.89
N VAL A 209 -11.16 -9.25 1.22
CA VAL A 209 -12.37 -8.69 1.85
C VAL A 209 -12.96 -9.67 2.86
N ASP A 210 -13.05 -10.96 2.53
CA ASP A 210 -13.56 -11.98 3.45
C ASP A 210 -12.77 -11.99 4.76
N LEU A 211 -11.45 -12.01 4.65
CA LEU A 211 -10.56 -11.99 5.81
C LEU A 211 -10.67 -10.66 6.58
N MET A 212 -10.61 -9.52 5.88
CA MET A 212 -10.66 -8.20 6.53
C MET A 212 -11.98 -7.98 7.26
N VAL A 213 -13.10 -8.31 6.63
CA VAL A 213 -14.43 -8.20 7.23
C VAL A 213 -14.55 -9.12 8.45
N ALA A 214 -14.05 -10.36 8.38
CA ALA A 214 -14.01 -11.27 9.53
C ALA A 214 -13.21 -10.66 10.70
N ARG A 215 -12.06 -10.03 10.45
CA ARG A 215 -11.22 -9.37 11.46
C ARG A 215 -11.94 -8.16 12.09
N LEU A 216 -12.58 -7.32 11.29
CA LEU A 216 -13.38 -6.18 11.78
C LEU A 216 -14.51 -6.64 12.71
N TYR A 217 -15.26 -7.68 12.32
CA TYR A 217 -16.34 -8.20 13.17
C TYR A 217 -15.83 -8.97 14.40
N ALA A 218 -14.68 -9.62 14.32
CA ALA A 218 -14.03 -10.21 15.49
C ALA A 218 -13.64 -9.14 16.51
N CYS A 219 -13.10 -7.98 16.05
CA CYS A 219 -12.78 -6.83 16.87
C CYS A 219 -14.05 -6.28 17.56
N ILE A 220 -15.14 -6.08 16.82
CA ILE A 220 -16.44 -5.64 17.36
C ILE A 220 -16.99 -6.62 18.41
N ALA A 221 -16.83 -7.94 18.16
CA ALA A 221 -17.29 -8.98 19.07
C ALA A 221 -16.37 -9.24 20.26
N GLY A 222 -15.22 -8.53 20.37
CA GLY A 222 -14.21 -8.74 21.41
C GLY A 222 -13.58 -10.13 21.37
N ARG A 223 -13.54 -10.77 20.18
CA ARG A 223 -12.89 -12.07 19.98
C ARG A 223 -11.42 -11.90 19.67
N PRO A 224 -10.54 -12.85 20.08
CA PRO A 224 -9.16 -12.83 19.64
C PRO A 224 -9.11 -12.87 18.12
N LEU A 225 -8.29 -12.01 17.53
CA LEU A 225 -7.99 -12.03 16.10
C LEU A 225 -7.28 -13.36 15.79
N ALA A 226 -7.77 -14.10 14.82
CA ALA A 226 -7.11 -15.32 14.37
C ALA A 226 -5.71 -14.92 13.85
N ASN A 227 -4.67 -15.65 14.29
CA ASN A 227 -3.34 -15.58 13.70
C ASN A 227 -3.39 -16.34 12.36
N ASP A 228 -4.16 -15.82 11.41
CA ASP A 228 -4.14 -16.35 10.07
C ASP A 228 -2.82 -15.89 9.40
N GLU A 229 -2.17 -16.82 8.72
CA GLU A 229 -1.14 -16.51 7.75
C GLU A 229 -1.81 -15.62 6.69
N GLY A 230 -1.62 -14.29 6.84
CA GLY A 230 -2.33 -13.29 6.07
C GLY A 230 -2.01 -13.40 4.59
N LEU A 231 -2.94 -13.00 3.75
CA LEU A 231 -2.66 -12.83 2.33
C LEU A 231 -1.57 -11.74 2.18
N PRO A 232 -0.57 -11.93 1.32
CA PRO A 232 0.60 -11.03 1.20
C PRO A 232 0.24 -9.54 1.07
N LEU A 233 -0.88 -9.23 0.42
CA LEU A 233 -1.33 -7.84 0.28
C LEU A 233 -1.87 -7.26 1.59
N LEU A 234 -2.61 -8.04 2.40
CA LEU A 234 -3.10 -7.60 3.71
C LEU A 234 -1.94 -7.42 4.70
N ASP A 235 -0.92 -8.28 4.65
CA ASP A 235 0.29 -8.14 5.46
C ASP A 235 1.03 -6.85 5.10
N GLU A 236 1.17 -6.55 3.82
CA GLU A 236 1.77 -5.30 3.36
C GLU A 236 0.95 -4.07 3.80
N MET A 237 -0.39 -4.12 3.73
CA MET A 237 -1.26 -3.06 4.19
C MET A 237 -1.20 -2.89 5.70
N SER A 238 -1.16 -4.00 6.46
CA SER A 238 -0.98 -3.97 7.92
C SER A 238 0.36 -3.34 8.29
N ARG A 239 1.44 -3.69 7.59
CA ARG A 239 2.76 -3.09 7.77
C ARG A 239 2.73 -1.58 7.49
N ARG A 240 2.13 -1.14 6.39
CA ARG A 240 1.97 0.29 6.07
C ARG A 240 1.11 1.03 7.09
N ALA A 241 0.05 0.39 7.59
CA ALA A 241 -0.79 0.95 8.65
C ALA A 241 0.04 1.15 9.93
N GLN A 242 0.84 0.16 10.31
CA GLN A 242 1.72 0.24 11.48
C GLN A 242 2.77 1.34 11.34
N GLU A 243 3.41 1.48 10.18
CA GLU A 243 4.35 2.56 9.89
C GLU A 243 3.71 3.93 10.03
N LYS A 244 2.50 4.13 9.44
CA LYS A 244 1.75 5.39 9.56
C LYS A 244 1.39 5.73 11.01
N LEU A 245 0.93 4.76 11.79
CA LEU A 245 0.61 4.97 13.20
C LEU A 245 1.85 5.36 14.01
N LEU A 246 2.99 4.70 13.77
CA LEU A 246 4.26 5.00 14.41
C LEU A 246 4.73 6.43 14.07
N ILE A 247 4.69 6.81 12.79
CA ILE A 247 5.02 8.17 12.32
C ILE A 247 4.11 9.20 13.02
N GLY A 248 2.82 8.92 13.15
CA GLY A 248 1.88 9.78 13.86
C GLY A 248 2.20 9.94 15.35
N GLN A 249 2.67 8.88 16.03
CA GLN A 249 3.10 8.94 17.42
C GLN A 249 4.37 9.77 17.60
N VAL A 250 5.37 9.56 16.74
CA VAL A 250 6.62 10.32 16.73
C VAL A 250 6.35 11.81 16.43
N GLY A 251 5.47 12.10 15.46
CA GLY A 251 5.06 13.46 15.14
C GLY A 251 4.45 14.21 16.34
N ARG A 252 3.62 13.53 17.14
CA ARG A 252 3.06 14.09 18.38
C ARG A 252 4.13 14.42 19.42
N GLU A 253 5.07 13.52 19.60
CA GLU A 253 6.17 13.74 20.55
C GLU A 253 6.99 14.96 20.15
N ILE A 254 7.27 15.11 18.86
CA ILE A 254 7.92 16.32 18.30
C ILE A 254 7.09 17.57 18.60
N GLN A 255 5.78 17.56 18.34
CA GLN A 255 4.90 18.70 18.59
C GLN A 255 4.85 19.08 20.09
N ASN A 256 4.76 18.10 20.98
CA ASN A 256 4.79 18.33 22.42
C ASN A 256 6.11 18.95 22.89
N ASN A 257 7.23 18.45 22.37
CA ASN A 257 8.55 19.00 22.67
C ASN A 257 8.72 20.43 22.13
N LEU A 258 8.22 20.70 20.92
CA LEU A 258 8.22 22.06 20.34
C LEU A 258 7.38 23.03 21.18
N ALA A 259 6.20 22.62 21.65
CA ALA A 259 5.37 23.44 22.51
C ALA A 259 6.07 23.75 23.86
N GLN A 260 6.80 22.78 24.44
CA GLN A 260 7.61 23.04 25.64
C GLN A 260 8.74 24.03 25.38
N ILE A 261 9.42 23.91 24.23
CA ILE A 261 10.49 24.86 23.82
C ILE A 261 9.90 26.25 23.66
N GLU A 262 8.77 26.38 22.94
CA GLU A 262 8.10 27.66 22.73
C GLU A 262 7.73 28.32 24.08
N GLN A 263 7.13 27.55 25.00
CA GLN A 263 6.76 28.05 26.33
C GLN A 263 7.97 28.50 27.14
N ALA A 264 9.07 27.77 27.13
CA ALA A 264 10.28 28.11 27.84
C ALA A 264 10.95 29.38 27.26
N LEU A 265 10.98 29.50 25.93
CA LEU A 265 11.47 30.71 25.25
C LEU A 265 10.59 31.93 25.56
N ASP A 266 9.26 31.81 25.51
CA ASP A 266 8.34 32.89 25.87
C ASP A 266 8.52 33.33 27.32
N SER A 267 8.71 32.39 28.26
CA SER A 267 9.05 32.68 29.66
C SER A 267 10.35 33.44 29.83
N PHE A 268 11.40 33.05 29.11
CA PHE A 268 12.70 33.70 29.11
C PHE A 268 12.63 35.11 28.51
N PHE A 269 11.98 35.32 27.38
CA PHE A 269 11.85 36.64 26.75
C PHE A 269 11.03 37.62 27.61
N ARG A 270 10.08 37.12 28.40
CA ARG A 270 9.36 37.96 29.38
C ARG A 270 10.17 38.26 30.63
N ASN A 271 11.05 37.36 31.04
CA ASN A 271 11.94 37.56 32.19
C ASN A 271 13.33 36.93 31.94
N PRO A 272 14.30 37.69 31.40
CA PRO A 272 15.64 37.20 31.03
C PRO A 272 16.48 36.67 32.23
N GLU A 273 16.07 36.92 33.45
CA GLU A 273 16.77 36.38 34.61
C GLU A 273 16.54 34.88 34.82
N LYS A 274 15.52 34.31 34.18
CA LYS A 274 15.18 32.89 34.20
C LYS A 274 16.05 32.06 33.24
N THR A 275 17.37 32.14 33.37
CA THR A 275 18.31 31.36 32.55
C THR A 275 18.19 29.85 32.71
N HIS A 276 17.61 29.39 33.84
CA HIS A 276 17.35 27.98 34.11
C HIS A 276 16.37 27.38 33.08
N ASP A 277 15.38 28.15 32.61
CA ASP A 277 14.38 27.67 31.63
C ASP A 277 15.06 27.35 30.26
N ILE A 278 16.09 28.11 29.90
CA ILE A 278 16.89 27.86 28.69
C ILE A 278 17.77 26.60 28.85
N ALA A 279 18.38 26.40 30.02
CA ALA A 279 19.20 25.22 30.26
C ALA A 279 18.37 23.90 30.21
N ALA A 280 17.07 23.97 30.50
CA ALA A 280 16.17 22.82 30.42
C ALA A 280 15.83 22.41 28.98
N LEU A 281 16.11 23.26 27.97
CA LEU A 281 15.78 23.00 26.56
C LEU A 281 16.66 21.94 25.90
N ASP A 282 17.81 21.60 26.45
CA ASP A 282 18.74 20.60 25.88
C ASP A 282 18.07 19.24 25.69
N THR A 283 17.22 18.83 26.64
CA THR A 283 16.51 17.53 26.56
C THR A 283 15.47 17.49 25.44
N PRO A 284 14.50 18.42 25.35
CA PRO A 284 13.51 18.40 24.25
C PRO A 284 14.16 18.59 22.86
N PHE A 285 15.25 19.37 22.74
CA PHE A 285 15.98 19.45 21.47
C PHE A 285 16.60 18.11 21.07
N LYS A 286 17.22 17.38 21.98
CA LYS A 286 17.78 16.05 21.72
C LYS A 286 16.71 15.04 21.38
N GLN A 287 15.55 15.09 22.03
CA GLN A 287 14.41 14.24 21.73
C GLN A 287 13.87 14.49 20.32
N ILE A 288 13.69 15.77 19.94
CA ILE A 288 13.28 16.12 18.57
C ILE A 288 14.32 15.64 17.55
N ALA A 289 15.60 15.87 17.78
CA ALA A 289 16.67 15.43 16.86
C ALA A 289 16.68 13.90 16.71
N GLY A 290 16.50 13.15 17.81
CA GLY A 290 16.39 11.70 17.78
C GLY A 290 15.15 11.21 17.01
N ALA A 291 14.00 11.84 17.26
CA ALA A 291 12.75 11.54 16.58
C ALA A 291 12.82 11.81 15.06
N LEU A 292 13.41 12.93 14.64
CA LEU A 292 13.65 13.27 13.24
C LEU A 292 14.62 12.30 12.57
N ALA A 293 15.67 11.85 13.27
CA ALA A 293 16.58 10.83 12.77
C ALA A 293 15.87 9.49 12.52
N MET A 294 14.96 9.10 13.43
CA MET A 294 14.12 7.91 13.21
C MET A 294 13.23 8.06 11.98
N LEU A 295 12.56 9.20 11.80
CA LEU A 295 11.72 9.46 10.64
C LEU A 295 12.51 9.44 9.32
N GLY A 296 13.77 9.88 9.31
CA GLY A 296 14.66 9.83 8.15
C GLY A 296 15.04 8.43 7.70
N HIS A 297 14.83 7.39 8.52
CA HIS A 297 15.01 5.98 8.14
C HIS A 297 13.77 5.34 7.51
N PHE A 298 12.62 6.00 7.56
CA PHE A 298 11.35 5.53 6.99
C PHE A 298 11.00 6.17 5.62
N GLY A 299 11.86 7.03 5.08
CA GLY A 299 11.69 7.75 3.80
C GLY A 299 12.44 7.17 2.62
#